data_5e130d9760af89048958b043547dcc04
#
_entry.id   5e130d9760af89048958b043547dcc04
#
_cell.length_a   1.000
_cell.length_b   1.000
_cell.length_c   1.000
_cell.angle_alpha   90.00
_cell.angle_beta   90.00
_cell.angle_gamma   90.00
#
_symmetry.space_group_name_H-M   'P 1'
#
loop_
_entity.id
_entity.type
_entity.pdbx_description
1 polymer ?
#
loop_
_entity_poly.entity_id
_entity_poly.type
_entity_poly.pdbx_seq_one_letter_code
_entity_poly.pdbx_strand_id
1 'polypeptide(L)'
;MFLPTLNKTFKFLTLSAGLFLSSNWAQANEFYNHPNYFAFKQKAMTTYGLSSEQIDAAMSGARNLPNILNIMTRPGESKPWYQYRSMFLVEGTIQRGVRFKNEYEDVLNRAEQQYGVPKAVILGILGVETGYGANKGSFITRDALATLAFGYPRRADYFSDELAALISWTYKEGYPTNSIVGSYAGAIGYPQFMPSNIQKLGVDYDGNGHIDLRNSAADAIGSIANYLAQYGWERDRPIGFPARYSGNNPDSIIAKDLTQPTPYGELKRLGITPVNPLVKIDDLDLVNVIQLQDQFGSIYYITYPNFQVITTYNKSRMYATAVWLLGTEVASR
;
A
#
# COMPACT_ATOMS: atom_id res chain seq x y z
N MET A 1 -25.55 21.46 -93.75
CA MET A 1 -26.34 21.46 -92.49
C MET A 1 -25.35 21.31 -91.36
N PHE A 2 -25.25 22.32 -90.53
CA PHE A 2 -24.12 22.58 -89.69
C PHE A 2 -24.10 21.67 -88.41
N LEU A 3 -22.90 21.12 -88.13
CA LEU A 3 -22.55 20.50 -86.81
C LEU A 3 -21.81 21.53 -85.99
N PRO A 4 -22.11 21.71 -84.66
CA PRO A 4 -21.25 22.52 -83.79
C PRO A 4 -20.26 21.63 -83.09
N THR A 5 -19.04 22.13 -83.02
CA THR A 5 -17.87 21.63 -82.29
C THR A 5 -18.00 21.74 -80.82
N LEU A 6 -17.74 20.64 -80.10
CA LEU A 6 -17.72 20.56 -78.63
C LEU A 6 -16.28 20.81 -78.12
N ASN A 7 -16.09 21.95 -77.45
CA ASN A 7 -14.84 22.29 -76.77
C ASN A 7 -14.83 21.62 -75.39
N LYS A 8 -13.90 20.66 -75.16
CA LYS A 8 -13.66 20.06 -73.85
C LYS A 8 -12.54 20.84 -73.12
N THR A 9 -12.94 21.65 -72.18
CA THR A 9 -12.01 22.28 -71.25
C THR A 9 -11.68 21.31 -70.12
N PHE A 10 -10.46 20.81 -70.08
CA PHE A 10 -9.93 20.05 -68.94
C PHE A 10 -9.60 21.00 -67.76
N LYS A 11 -10.32 20.92 -66.68
CA LYS A 11 -9.95 21.54 -65.42
C LYS A 11 -9.04 20.60 -64.65
N PHE A 12 -7.78 20.97 -64.50
CA PHE A 12 -6.86 20.34 -63.55
C PHE A 12 -7.31 20.69 -62.14
N LEU A 13 -7.74 19.66 -61.38
CA LEU A 13 -7.93 19.77 -59.92
C LEU A 13 -6.58 19.49 -59.27
N THR A 14 -5.91 20.51 -58.80
CA THR A 14 -4.76 20.35 -57.92
C THR A 14 -5.24 19.95 -56.53
N LEU A 15 -5.06 18.66 -56.18
CA LEU A 15 -5.26 18.15 -54.84
C LEU A 15 -4.05 18.59 -53.99
N SER A 16 -4.20 19.68 -53.24
CA SER A 16 -3.24 20.03 -52.20
C SER A 16 -3.45 19.09 -51.02
N ALA A 17 -2.59 18.05 -50.89
CA ALA A 17 -2.48 17.24 -49.67
C ALA A 17 -1.92 18.13 -48.55
N GLY A 18 -2.82 18.68 -47.74
CA GLY A 18 -2.43 19.33 -46.51
C GLY A 18 -1.88 18.25 -45.53
N LEU A 19 -0.58 18.23 -45.37
CA LEU A 19 0.06 17.56 -44.23
C LEU A 19 -0.43 18.24 -42.96
N PHE A 20 -1.45 17.65 -42.32
CA PHE A 20 -1.74 17.93 -40.92
C PHE A 20 -0.57 17.35 -40.10
N LEU A 21 0.47 18.12 -39.91
CA LEU A 21 1.40 17.94 -38.79
C LEU A 21 0.59 18.16 -37.52
N SER A 22 0.05 17.09 -36.95
CA SER A 22 -0.39 17.08 -35.57
C SER A 22 0.85 17.35 -34.73
N SER A 23 1.09 18.61 -34.39
CA SER A 23 2.01 18.99 -33.35
C SER A 23 1.45 18.45 -32.06
N ASN A 24 1.83 17.21 -31.72
CA ASN A 24 1.74 16.73 -30.34
C ASN A 24 2.66 17.66 -29.53
N TRP A 25 2.06 18.69 -28.94
CA TRP A 25 2.70 19.43 -27.90
C TRP A 25 2.91 18.44 -26.73
N ALA A 26 4.11 17.85 -26.68
CA ALA A 26 4.52 17.08 -25.51
C ALA A 26 4.35 18.03 -24.31
N GLN A 27 3.40 17.72 -23.45
CA GLN A 27 3.18 18.49 -22.24
C GLN A 27 4.51 18.53 -21.46
N ALA A 28 4.98 19.72 -21.09
CA ALA A 28 6.28 19.88 -20.46
C ALA A 28 6.31 19.10 -19.12
N ASN A 29 7.35 18.32 -18.94
CA ASN A 29 7.68 17.69 -17.65
C ASN A 29 8.30 18.76 -16.75
N GLU A 30 7.62 19.13 -15.64
CA GLU A 30 8.06 20.17 -14.72
C GLU A 30 9.37 19.82 -13.98
N PHE A 31 9.78 18.53 -14.00
CA PHE A 31 11.00 18.07 -13.33
C PHE A 31 12.21 17.93 -14.26
N TYR A 32 12.03 18.15 -15.57
CA TYR A 32 13.09 17.90 -16.55
C TYR A 32 14.40 18.64 -16.25
N ASN A 33 14.30 19.88 -15.79
CA ASN A 33 15.45 20.72 -15.45
C ASN A 33 15.91 20.57 -13.98
N HIS A 34 15.33 19.66 -13.20
CA HIS A 34 15.75 19.43 -11.83
C HIS A 34 17.16 18.81 -11.79
N PRO A 35 18.08 19.27 -10.92
CA PRO A 35 19.47 18.77 -10.85
C PRO A 35 19.57 17.25 -10.76
N ASN A 36 18.66 16.61 -10.03
CA ASN A 36 18.67 15.16 -9.80
C ASN A 36 17.91 14.37 -10.89
N TYR A 37 17.28 15.02 -11.89
CA TYR A 37 16.49 14.32 -12.90
C TYR A 37 17.34 13.37 -13.74
N PHE A 38 18.54 13.82 -14.13
CA PHE A 38 19.46 12.97 -14.88
C PHE A 38 19.88 11.74 -14.07
N ALA A 39 20.24 11.91 -12.79
CA ALA A 39 20.62 10.80 -11.89
C ALA A 39 19.47 9.81 -11.72
N PHE A 40 18.23 10.30 -11.51
CA PHE A 40 17.03 9.47 -11.51
C PHE A 40 16.90 8.64 -12.78
N LYS A 41 17.03 9.28 -13.95
CA LYS A 41 16.90 8.63 -15.25
C LYS A 41 17.94 7.53 -15.44
N GLN A 42 19.21 7.81 -15.11
CA GLN A 42 20.28 6.82 -15.15
C GLN A 42 19.99 5.62 -14.24
N LYS A 43 19.54 5.87 -13.01
CA LYS A 43 19.17 4.83 -12.06
C LYS A 43 18.00 3.98 -12.54
N ALA A 44 16.96 4.61 -13.10
CA ALA A 44 15.81 3.91 -13.68
C ALA A 44 16.22 2.99 -14.85
N MET A 45 17.12 3.45 -15.70
CA MET A 45 17.67 2.66 -16.81
C MET A 45 18.47 1.45 -16.29
N THR A 46 19.36 1.66 -15.32
CA THR A 46 20.26 0.59 -14.82
C THR A 46 19.56 -0.42 -13.93
N THR A 47 18.64 0.01 -13.08
CA THR A 47 17.97 -0.84 -12.08
C THR A 47 16.75 -1.56 -12.64
N TYR A 48 15.99 -0.88 -13.52
CA TYR A 48 14.70 -1.40 -14.02
C TYR A 48 14.72 -1.74 -15.52
N GLY A 49 15.86 -1.53 -16.20
CA GLY A 49 16.01 -1.83 -17.62
C GLY A 49 15.15 -0.93 -18.52
N LEU A 50 14.72 0.23 -18.05
CA LEU A 50 13.92 1.17 -18.81
C LEU A 50 14.78 1.89 -19.86
N SER A 51 14.22 2.14 -21.06
CA SER A 51 14.89 3.02 -22.02
C SER A 51 14.69 4.50 -21.66
N SER A 52 15.55 5.35 -22.19
CA SER A 52 15.44 6.81 -22.07
C SER A 52 14.07 7.30 -22.53
N GLU A 53 13.61 6.78 -23.68
CA GLU A 53 12.34 7.14 -24.33
C GLU A 53 11.14 6.71 -23.48
N GLN A 54 11.20 5.53 -22.84
CA GLN A 54 10.15 5.04 -21.93
C GLN A 54 9.98 5.95 -20.71
N ILE A 55 11.11 6.40 -20.13
CA ILE A 55 11.10 7.32 -18.99
C ILE A 55 10.55 8.68 -19.43
N ASP A 56 11.01 9.22 -20.54
CA ASP A 56 10.55 10.52 -21.04
C ASP A 56 9.06 10.49 -21.39
N ALA A 57 8.57 9.42 -22.00
CA ALA A 57 7.15 9.24 -22.29
C ALA A 57 6.32 9.15 -21.00
N ALA A 58 6.75 8.37 -20.00
CA ALA A 58 6.07 8.25 -18.72
C ALA A 58 6.03 9.57 -17.95
N MET A 59 7.11 10.36 -18.02
CA MET A 59 7.25 11.65 -17.34
C MET A 59 6.66 12.82 -18.13
N SER A 60 6.18 12.59 -19.35
CA SER A 60 5.53 13.64 -20.14
C SER A 60 4.32 14.20 -19.41
N GLY A 61 4.26 15.51 -19.24
CA GLY A 61 3.20 16.20 -18.49
C GLY A 61 3.21 15.95 -16.98
N ALA A 62 4.32 15.48 -16.40
CA ALA A 62 4.44 15.33 -14.94
C ALA A 62 4.42 16.68 -14.25
N ARG A 63 3.64 16.78 -13.16
CA ARG A 63 3.38 18.03 -12.42
C ARG A 63 3.93 17.95 -10.99
N ASN A 64 4.47 19.08 -10.54
CA ASN A 64 4.82 19.27 -9.14
C ASN A 64 3.56 19.57 -8.32
N LEU A 65 3.39 18.89 -7.19
CA LEU A 65 2.25 19.01 -6.29
C LEU A 65 2.71 19.56 -4.90
N PRO A 66 2.95 20.88 -4.75
CA PRO A 66 3.54 21.45 -3.52
C PRO A 66 2.76 21.12 -2.24
N ASN A 67 1.45 20.92 -2.34
CA ASN A 67 0.62 20.53 -1.19
C ASN A 67 1.06 19.20 -0.55
N ILE A 68 1.63 18.29 -1.34
CA ILE A 68 2.15 17.01 -0.82
C ILE A 68 3.32 17.26 0.12
N LEU A 69 4.23 18.18 -0.23
CA LEU A 69 5.37 18.52 0.61
C LEU A 69 4.91 19.11 1.94
N ASN A 70 3.87 19.93 1.92
CA ASN A 70 3.27 20.49 3.14
C ASN A 70 2.65 19.40 4.03
N ILE A 71 2.04 18.36 3.44
CA ILE A 71 1.49 17.21 4.18
C ILE A 71 2.63 16.42 4.83
N MET A 72 3.70 16.13 4.07
CA MET A 72 4.85 15.34 4.52
C MET A 72 5.69 16.01 5.62
N THR A 73 5.67 17.33 5.69
CA THR A 73 6.45 18.11 6.67
C THR A 73 5.66 18.42 7.95
N ARG A 74 4.34 18.21 7.97
CA ARG A 74 3.55 18.39 9.19
C ARG A 74 3.97 17.35 10.23
N PRO A 75 4.21 17.76 11.48
CA PRO A 75 4.42 16.82 12.57
C PRO A 75 3.19 15.90 12.66
N GLY A 76 3.42 14.60 12.58
CA GLY A 76 2.37 13.64 12.93
C GLY A 76 2.06 13.81 14.41
N GLU A 77 0.89 14.35 14.77
CA GLU A 77 0.45 14.35 16.15
C GLU A 77 0.32 12.89 16.60
N SER A 78 1.08 12.53 17.61
CA SER A 78 0.97 11.20 18.23
C SER A 78 -0.35 11.12 18.99
N LYS A 79 -1.37 10.54 18.34
CA LYS A 79 -2.67 10.31 18.99
C LYS A 79 -2.55 9.13 19.95
N PRO A 80 -3.17 9.20 21.15
CA PRO A 80 -3.28 8.03 22.00
C PRO A 80 -4.16 6.96 21.34
N TRP A 81 -4.02 5.71 21.79
CA TRP A 81 -4.72 4.57 21.19
C TRP A 81 -6.24 4.74 21.10
N TYR A 82 -6.87 5.25 22.14
CA TYR A 82 -8.34 5.40 22.15
C TYR A 82 -8.86 6.35 21.05
N GLN A 83 -8.06 7.35 20.65
CA GLN A 83 -8.37 8.22 19.50
C GLN A 83 -8.00 7.55 18.18
N TYR A 84 -6.86 6.86 18.12
CA TYR A 84 -6.43 6.17 16.92
C TYR A 84 -7.39 5.06 16.51
N ARG A 85 -7.80 4.21 17.47
CA ARG A 85 -8.73 3.11 17.19
C ARG A 85 -10.09 3.58 16.66
N SER A 86 -10.59 4.75 17.11
CA SER A 86 -11.87 5.28 16.67
C SER A 86 -11.90 5.73 15.20
N MET A 87 -10.75 5.80 14.54
CA MET A 87 -10.67 6.04 13.10
C MET A 87 -11.07 4.80 12.28
N PHE A 88 -10.94 3.61 12.83
CA PHE A 88 -11.10 2.33 12.12
C PHE A 88 -12.19 1.45 12.73
N LEU A 89 -12.22 1.29 14.06
CA LEU A 89 -13.14 0.41 14.78
C LEU A 89 -14.47 1.12 15.03
N VAL A 90 -15.15 1.51 13.96
CA VAL A 90 -16.48 2.12 13.97
C VAL A 90 -17.46 1.26 13.17
N GLU A 91 -18.72 1.25 13.59
CA GLU A 91 -19.73 0.36 13.02
C GLU A 91 -19.81 0.46 11.48
N GLY A 92 -19.73 1.67 10.92
CA GLY A 92 -19.75 1.87 9.46
C GLY A 92 -18.59 1.17 8.73
N THR A 93 -17.40 1.13 9.31
CA THR A 93 -16.25 0.39 8.75
C THR A 93 -16.43 -1.11 8.91
N ILE A 94 -16.88 -1.57 10.08
CA ILE A 94 -17.13 -2.98 10.36
C ILE A 94 -18.18 -3.53 9.38
N GLN A 95 -19.30 -2.83 9.19
CA GLN A 95 -20.35 -3.25 8.26
C GLN A 95 -19.88 -3.30 6.79
N ARG A 96 -19.00 -2.38 6.37
CA ARG A 96 -18.35 -2.49 5.05
C ARG A 96 -17.48 -3.74 4.95
N GLY A 97 -16.73 -4.03 6.02
CA GLY A 97 -15.90 -5.23 6.11
C GLY A 97 -16.70 -6.52 6.04
N VAL A 98 -17.82 -6.61 6.74
CA VAL A 98 -18.72 -7.77 6.69
C VAL A 98 -19.28 -7.99 5.28
N ARG A 99 -19.71 -6.91 4.60
CA ARG A 99 -20.14 -7.03 3.19
C ARG A 99 -19.01 -7.50 2.28
N PHE A 100 -17.82 -6.90 2.42
CA PHE A 100 -16.64 -7.30 1.66
C PHE A 100 -16.27 -8.77 1.92
N LYS A 101 -16.26 -9.21 3.20
CA LYS A 101 -16.02 -10.60 3.58
C LYS A 101 -16.98 -11.54 2.86
N ASN A 102 -18.29 -11.25 2.90
CA ASN A 102 -19.31 -12.12 2.29
C ASN A 102 -19.21 -12.14 0.75
N GLU A 103 -18.84 -11.01 0.13
CA GLU A 103 -18.66 -10.90 -1.34
C GLU A 103 -17.43 -11.69 -1.82
N TYR A 104 -16.35 -11.70 -1.04
CA TYR A 104 -15.07 -12.33 -1.42
C TYR A 104 -14.71 -13.53 -0.55
N GLU A 105 -15.69 -14.22 0.06
CA GLU A 105 -15.45 -15.28 1.02
C GLU A 105 -14.61 -16.43 0.45
N ASP A 106 -14.90 -16.88 -0.76
CA ASP A 106 -14.14 -17.95 -1.42
C ASP A 106 -12.70 -17.55 -1.69
N VAL A 107 -12.48 -16.31 -2.12
CA VAL A 107 -11.14 -15.77 -2.38
C VAL A 107 -10.33 -15.66 -1.09
N LEU A 108 -10.95 -15.17 -0.01
CA LEU A 108 -10.35 -15.07 1.32
C LEU A 108 -10.00 -16.45 1.88
N ASN A 109 -10.90 -17.44 1.78
CA ASN A 109 -10.67 -18.80 2.21
C ASN A 109 -9.51 -19.45 1.44
N ARG A 110 -9.46 -19.26 0.11
CA ARG A 110 -8.36 -19.73 -0.73
C ARG A 110 -7.03 -19.09 -0.33
N ALA A 111 -7.00 -17.78 -0.07
CA ALA A 111 -5.79 -17.08 0.36
C ALA A 111 -5.30 -17.56 1.74
N GLU A 112 -6.21 -17.74 2.70
CA GLU A 112 -5.90 -18.30 4.02
C GLU A 112 -5.33 -19.72 3.90
N GLN A 113 -5.95 -20.57 3.10
CA GLN A 113 -5.46 -21.93 2.86
C GLN A 113 -4.08 -21.94 2.20
N GLN A 114 -3.86 -21.10 1.19
CA GLN A 114 -2.62 -21.07 0.41
C GLN A 114 -1.45 -20.51 1.21
N TYR A 115 -1.64 -19.35 1.84
CA TYR A 115 -0.56 -18.60 2.48
C TYR A 115 -0.46 -18.81 3.99
N GLY A 116 -1.47 -19.42 4.63
CA GLY A 116 -1.51 -19.62 6.07
C GLY A 116 -1.80 -18.35 6.86
N VAL A 117 -2.17 -17.27 6.19
CA VAL A 117 -2.53 -15.99 6.80
C VAL A 117 -4.05 -15.98 7.04
N PRO A 118 -4.53 -15.86 8.30
CA PRO A 118 -5.95 -15.84 8.58
C PRO A 118 -6.68 -14.72 7.82
N LYS A 119 -7.84 -15.04 7.22
CA LYS A 119 -8.67 -14.05 6.52
C LYS A 119 -8.98 -12.81 7.38
N ALA A 120 -9.06 -12.98 8.69
CA ALA A 120 -9.22 -11.87 9.63
C ALA A 120 -8.11 -10.81 9.48
N VAL A 121 -6.84 -11.23 9.30
CA VAL A 121 -5.72 -10.31 9.15
C VAL A 121 -5.78 -9.58 7.82
N ILE A 122 -6.10 -10.28 6.74
CA ILE A 122 -6.27 -9.70 5.39
C ILE A 122 -7.38 -8.65 5.42
N LEU A 123 -8.53 -8.98 6.03
CA LEU A 123 -9.65 -8.06 6.23
C LEU A 123 -9.26 -6.85 7.08
N GLY A 124 -8.47 -7.06 8.13
CA GLY A 124 -7.97 -5.98 8.97
C GLY A 124 -7.11 -4.98 8.20
N ILE A 125 -6.18 -5.46 7.36
CA ILE A 125 -5.35 -4.60 6.52
C ILE A 125 -6.21 -3.83 5.52
N LEU A 126 -7.09 -4.50 4.77
CA LEU A 126 -7.98 -3.85 3.80
C LEU A 126 -8.86 -2.77 4.47
N GLY A 127 -9.31 -3.03 5.69
CA GLY A 127 -10.12 -2.09 6.45
C GLY A 127 -9.33 -0.86 6.90
N VAL A 128 -8.13 -1.06 7.43
CA VAL A 128 -7.28 0.04 7.92
C VAL A 128 -6.72 0.87 6.78
N GLU A 129 -6.29 0.24 5.67
CA GLU A 129 -5.68 0.95 4.54
C GLU A 129 -6.69 1.78 3.75
N THR A 130 -7.82 1.21 3.40
CA THR A 130 -8.72 1.86 2.45
C THR A 130 -10.19 1.82 2.85
N GLY A 131 -10.54 1.28 4.03
CA GLY A 131 -11.93 1.04 4.39
C GLY A 131 -12.62 0.11 3.39
N TYR A 132 -11.92 -0.95 2.97
CA TYR A 132 -12.36 -1.92 1.95
C TYR A 132 -12.55 -1.28 0.57
N GLY A 133 -11.61 -0.44 0.15
CA GLY A 133 -11.60 0.24 -1.14
C GLY A 133 -12.40 1.53 -1.22
N ALA A 134 -12.99 1.99 -0.10
CA ALA A 134 -13.72 3.25 -0.05
C ALA A 134 -12.83 4.48 -0.29
N ASN A 135 -11.54 4.41 0.07
CA ASN A 135 -10.58 5.49 -0.16
C ASN A 135 -9.22 4.92 -0.58
N LYS A 136 -9.00 4.83 -1.88
CA LYS A 136 -7.74 4.35 -2.48
C LYS A 136 -6.78 5.47 -2.85
N GLY A 137 -7.06 6.72 -2.44
CA GLY A 137 -6.32 7.93 -2.82
C GLY A 137 -6.88 8.62 -4.07
N SER A 138 -6.41 9.84 -4.34
CA SER A 138 -6.91 10.70 -5.42
C SER A 138 -5.80 11.43 -6.18
N PHE A 139 -4.54 11.17 -5.87
CA PHE A 139 -3.40 11.80 -6.53
C PHE A 139 -2.93 10.96 -7.71
N ILE A 140 -2.56 11.59 -8.83
CA ILE A 140 -1.80 10.90 -9.87
C ILE A 140 -0.49 10.44 -9.25
N THR A 141 -0.30 9.12 -9.15
CA THR A 141 0.81 8.51 -8.41
C THR A 141 2.16 8.94 -8.94
N ARG A 142 2.30 9.07 -10.28
CA ARG A 142 3.51 9.60 -10.92
C ARG A 142 3.87 10.99 -10.40
N ASP A 143 2.89 11.90 -10.39
CA ASP A 143 3.10 13.29 -9.99
C ASP A 143 3.42 13.39 -8.49
N ALA A 144 2.75 12.58 -7.66
CA ALA A 144 3.01 12.49 -6.23
C ALA A 144 4.44 12.00 -5.94
N LEU A 145 4.85 10.88 -6.56
CA LEU A 145 6.18 10.32 -6.39
C LEU A 145 7.27 11.24 -6.95
N ALA A 146 7.05 11.85 -8.11
CA ALA A 146 7.99 12.82 -8.68
C ALA A 146 8.17 14.05 -7.77
N THR A 147 7.07 14.58 -7.23
CA THR A 147 7.12 15.69 -6.25
C THR A 147 7.97 15.32 -5.04
N LEU A 148 7.81 14.10 -4.51
CA LEU A 148 8.56 13.64 -3.34
C LEU A 148 10.02 13.28 -3.69
N ALA A 149 10.27 12.68 -4.85
CA ALA A 149 11.61 12.34 -5.31
C ALA A 149 12.49 13.57 -5.50
N PHE A 150 11.90 14.65 -6.02
CA PHE A 150 12.66 15.85 -6.34
C PHE A 150 12.52 16.97 -5.29
N GLY A 151 11.45 16.96 -4.49
CA GLY A 151 11.16 18.04 -3.54
C GLY A 151 11.26 17.66 -2.05
N TYR A 152 11.52 16.38 -1.70
CA TYR A 152 11.57 15.92 -0.30
C TYR A 152 12.93 15.25 0.05
N PRO A 153 13.97 16.05 0.40
CA PRO A 153 15.36 15.56 0.51
C PRO A 153 15.55 14.41 1.48
N ARG A 154 14.77 14.35 2.59
CA ARG A 154 14.90 13.31 3.63
C ARG A 154 14.72 11.88 3.10
N ARG A 155 13.96 11.70 2.02
CA ARG A 155 13.64 10.40 1.41
C ARG A 155 13.64 10.46 -0.12
N ALA A 156 14.39 11.39 -0.71
CA ALA A 156 14.44 11.58 -2.16
C ALA A 156 14.81 10.30 -2.91
N ASP A 157 15.83 9.58 -2.46
CA ASP A 157 16.29 8.31 -3.06
C ASP A 157 15.19 7.24 -3.04
N TYR A 158 14.51 7.08 -1.90
CA TYR A 158 13.39 6.15 -1.77
C TYR A 158 12.25 6.46 -2.76
N PHE A 159 11.81 7.71 -2.81
CA PHE A 159 10.72 8.09 -3.72
C PHE A 159 11.15 8.07 -5.20
N SER A 160 12.42 8.30 -5.46
CA SER A 160 13.03 8.13 -6.79
C SER A 160 12.96 6.67 -7.25
N ASP A 161 13.27 5.72 -6.35
CA ASP A 161 13.15 4.29 -6.62
C ASP A 161 11.68 3.89 -6.85
N GLU A 162 10.77 4.39 -6.03
CA GLU A 162 9.34 4.09 -6.21
C GLU A 162 8.76 4.69 -7.51
N LEU A 163 9.24 5.86 -7.93
CA LEU A 163 8.88 6.44 -9.23
C LEU A 163 9.38 5.57 -10.39
N ALA A 164 10.63 5.11 -10.33
CA ALA A 164 11.19 4.21 -11.34
C ALA A 164 10.46 2.87 -11.37
N ALA A 165 10.12 2.32 -10.20
CA ALA A 165 9.31 1.12 -10.06
C ALA A 165 7.91 1.30 -10.66
N LEU A 166 7.26 2.45 -10.43
CA LEU A 166 5.96 2.77 -11.03
C LEU A 166 6.02 2.75 -12.56
N ILE A 167 7.02 3.42 -13.13
CA ILE A 167 7.19 3.49 -14.60
C ILE A 167 7.41 2.08 -15.16
N SER A 168 8.29 1.30 -14.54
CA SER A 168 8.58 -0.08 -14.95
C SER A 168 7.34 -0.97 -14.89
N TRP A 169 6.60 -0.93 -13.77
CA TRP A 169 5.39 -1.73 -13.61
C TRP A 169 4.32 -1.34 -14.63
N THR A 170 4.03 -0.04 -14.77
CA THR A 170 3.00 0.43 -15.70
C THR A 170 3.34 0.12 -17.16
N TYR A 171 4.63 0.19 -17.51
CA TYR A 171 5.08 -0.20 -18.84
C TYR A 171 4.88 -1.70 -19.10
N LYS A 172 5.24 -2.54 -18.11
CA LYS A 172 5.06 -4.01 -18.20
C LYS A 172 3.59 -4.39 -18.35
N GLU A 173 2.71 -3.76 -17.58
CA GLU A 173 1.27 -4.04 -17.60
C GLU A 173 0.51 -3.33 -18.73
N GLY A 174 1.17 -2.46 -19.50
CA GLY A 174 0.54 -1.70 -20.59
C GLY A 174 -0.37 -0.56 -20.10
N TYR A 175 -0.22 -0.09 -18.86
CA TYR A 175 -0.99 1.04 -18.34
C TYR A 175 -0.32 2.37 -18.66
N PRO A 176 -1.08 3.42 -19.03
CA PRO A 176 -0.54 4.77 -19.03
C PRO A 176 -0.11 5.17 -17.61
N THR A 177 1.16 5.54 -17.40
CA THR A 177 1.70 5.85 -16.05
C THR A 177 0.93 6.97 -15.36
N ASN A 178 0.41 7.93 -16.10
CA ASN A 178 -0.41 9.04 -15.60
C ASN A 178 -1.87 8.65 -15.29
N SER A 179 -2.31 7.43 -15.60
CA SER A 179 -3.64 6.92 -15.24
C SER A 179 -3.71 6.30 -13.83
N ILE A 180 -2.55 6.08 -13.23
CA ILE A 180 -2.48 5.46 -11.91
C ILE A 180 -2.76 6.49 -10.82
N VAL A 181 -3.79 6.22 -10.04
CA VAL A 181 -4.22 7.06 -8.90
C VAL A 181 -3.93 6.33 -7.60
N GLY A 182 -3.43 7.07 -6.60
CA GLY A 182 -3.06 6.53 -5.30
C GLY A 182 -3.06 7.60 -4.20
N SER A 183 -2.37 7.29 -3.09
CA SER A 183 -2.21 8.23 -1.98
C SER A 183 -1.23 9.36 -2.33
N TYR A 184 -1.19 10.40 -1.50
CA TYR A 184 -0.22 11.49 -1.62
C TYR A 184 1.24 11.02 -1.51
N ALA A 185 1.48 9.85 -0.90
CA ALA A 185 2.80 9.25 -0.75
C ALA A 185 3.11 8.17 -1.82
N GLY A 186 2.20 7.97 -2.79
CA GLY A 186 2.42 7.05 -3.90
C GLY A 186 1.97 5.60 -3.66
N ALA A 187 1.25 5.31 -2.58
CA ALA A 187 0.67 4.00 -2.33
C ALA A 187 -0.58 3.75 -3.19
N ILE A 188 -0.75 2.52 -3.68
CA ILE A 188 -1.69 2.18 -4.75
C ILE A 188 -2.70 1.12 -4.32
N GLY A 189 -3.97 1.34 -4.67
CA GLY A 189 -5.03 0.34 -4.65
C GLY A 189 -5.56 -0.03 -3.26
N TYR A 190 -6.31 -1.13 -3.20
CA TYR A 190 -6.88 -1.66 -1.95
C TYR A 190 -5.84 -1.87 -0.85
N PRO A 191 -4.65 -2.49 -1.15
CA PRO A 191 -3.66 -2.81 -0.13
C PRO A 191 -2.71 -1.64 0.16
N GLN A 192 -2.82 -0.51 -0.53
CA GLN A 192 -1.89 0.63 -0.43
C GLN A 192 -0.42 0.20 -0.60
N PHE A 193 -0.14 -0.65 -1.57
CA PHE A 193 1.23 -1.03 -1.90
C PHE A 193 1.99 0.11 -2.57
N MET A 194 3.25 0.25 -2.19
CA MET A 194 4.20 1.03 -2.98
C MET A 194 4.53 0.30 -4.29
N PRO A 195 4.84 1.02 -5.39
CA PRO A 195 5.11 0.41 -6.69
C PRO A 195 6.14 -0.73 -6.66
N SER A 196 7.22 -0.60 -5.88
CA SER A 196 8.21 -1.66 -5.71
C SER A 196 7.64 -2.92 -5.07
N ASN A 197 6.68 -2.79 -4.15
CA ASN A 197 5.99 -3.91 -3.54
C ASN A 197 5.01 -4.59 -4.51
N ILE A 198 4.37 -3.83 -5.41
CA ILE A 198 3.55 -4.43 -6.47
C ILE A 198 4.38 -5.36 -7.33
N GLN A 199 5.57 -4.94 -7.76
CA GLN A 199 6.45 -5.77 -8.58
C GLN A 199 7.01 -7.01 -7.86
N LYS A 200 7.27 -6.89 -6.56
CA LYS A 200 7.90 -7.96 -5.78
C LYS A 200 6.91 -8.96 -5.20
N LEU A 201 5.76 -8.47 -4.77
CA LEU A 201 4.82 -9.17 -3.90
C LEU A 201 3.40 -9.19 -4.42
N GLY A 202 3.10 -8.41 -5.47
CA GLY A 202 1.81 -8.42 -6.15
C GLY A 202 1.57 -9.79 -6.80
N VAL A 203 0.31 -10.24 -6.76
CA VAL A 203 -0.13 -11.52 -7.31
C VAL A 203 -1.35 -11.28 -8.19
N ASP A 204 -1.32 -11.80 -9.41
CA ASP A 204 -2.50 -11.99 -10.24
C ASP A 204 -3.31 -13.16 -9.63
N TYR A 205 -4.23 -12.82 -8.73
CA TYR A 205 -4.93 -13.81 -7.92
C TYR A 205 -6.29 -14.20 -8.49
N ASP A 206 -6.82 -13.43 -9.44
CA ASP A 206 -7.98 -13.81 -10.25
C ASP A 206 -7.60 -14.55 -11.54
N GLY A 207 -6.31 -14.56 -11.91
CA GLY A 207 -5.76 -15.33 -13.02
C GLY A 207 -6.07 -14.72 -14.40
N ASN A 208 -6.29 -13.41 -14.46
CA ASN A 208 -6.61 -12.70 -15.70
C ASN A 208 -5.38 -12.26 -16.53
N GLY A 209 -4.16 -12.52 -16.03
CA GLY A 209 -2.89 -12.19 -16.67
C GLY A 209 -2.31 -10.83 -16.26
N HIS A 210 -2.97 -10.11 -15.36
CA HIS A 210 -2.57 -8.78 -14.90
C HIS A 210 -2.62 -8.68 -13.37
N ILE A 211 -1.75 -7.84 -12.79
CA ILE A 211 -1.82 -7.49 -11.36
C ILE A 211 -2.52 -6.13 -11.24
N ASP A 212 -3.81 -6.11 -10.90
CA ASP A 212 -4.55 -4.86 -10.72
C ASP A 212 -5.05 -4.66 -9.29
N LEU A 213 -4.18 -4.19 -8.41
CA LEU A 213 -4.52 -3.90 -7.00
C LEU A 213 -5.51 -2.74 -6.84
N ARG A 214 -5.84 -2.02 -7.91
CA ARG A 214 -6.79 -0.88 -7.89
C ARG A 214 -8.22 -1.33 -8.06
N ASN A 215 -8.47 -2.33 -8.93
CA ASN A 215 -9.81 -2.73 -9.35
C ASN A 215 -10.10 -4.20 -9.01
N SER A 216 -9.09 -5.08 -8.91
CA SER A 216 -9.26 -6.46 -8.48
C SER A 216 -9.09 -6.58 -6.97
N ALA A 217 -10.20 -6.83 -6.26
CA ALA A 217 -10.15 -7.17 -4.84
C ALA A 217 -9.47 -8.53 -4.61
N ALA A 218 -9.59 -9.46 -5.56
CA ALA A 218 -8.93 -10.76 -5.48
C ALA A 218 -7.40 -10.61 -5.50
N ASP A 219 -6.85 -9.82 -6.41
CA ASP A 219 -5.41 -9.55 -6.46
C ASP A 219 -4.91 -8.88 -5.18
N ALA A 220 -5.70 -7.94 -4.64
CA ALA A 220 -5.39 -7.29 -3.38
C ALA A 220 -5.34 -8.29 -2.21
N ILE A 221 -6.33 -9.19 -2.10
CA ILE A 221 -6.39 -10.25 -1.08
C ILE A 221 -5.16 -11.16 -1.20
N GLY A 222 -4.90 -11.70 -2.39
CA GLY A 222 -3.75 -12.57 -2.65
C GLY A 222 -2.42 -11.88 -2.38
N SER A 223 -2.29 -10.62 -2.79
CA SER A 223 -1.06 -9.83 -2.59
C SER A 223 -0.79 -9.52 -1.12
N ILE A 224 -1.82 -9.19 -0.32
CA ILE A 224 -1.67 -9.00 1.13
C ILE A 224 -1.23 -10.30 1.79
N ALA A 225 -1.86 -11.43 1.45
CA ALA A 225 -1.53 -12.72 2.01
C ALA A 225 -0.09 -13.14 1.65
N ASN A 226 0.30 -12.96 0.38
CA ASN A 226 1.66 -13.20 -0.08
C ASN A 226 2.68 -12.30 0.65
N TYR A 227 2.38 -11.00 0.80
CA TYR A 227 3.23 -10.07 1.56
C TYR A 227 3.53 -10.60 2.96
N LEU A 228 2.50 -10.92 3.73
CA LEU A 228 2.68 -11.38 5.11
C LEU A 228 3.42 -12.73 5.18
N ALA A 229 3.12 -13.65 4.27
CA ALA A 229 3.84 -14.93 4.17
C ALA A 229 5.33 -14.72 3.88
N GLN A 230 5.68 -13.84 2.94
CA GLN A 230 7.08 -13.53 2.61
C GLN A 230 7.83 -12.81 3.74
N TYR A 231 7.09 -12.08 4.58
CA TYR A 231 7.67 -11.42 5.77
C TYR A 231 7.66 -12.29 7.03
N GLY A 232 7.41 -13.61 6.90
CA GLY A 232 7.60 -14.57 7.96
C GLY A 232 6.36 -14.86 8.79
N TRP A 233 5.16 -14.74 8.20
CA TRP A 233 3.93 -15.18 8.88
C TRP A 233 4.01 -16.67 9.25
N GLU A 234 3.82 -16.98 10.53
CA GLU A 234 3.77 -18.33 11.03
C GLU A 234 2.31 -18.83 11.06
N ARG A 235 2.03 -19.87 10.23
CA ARG A 235 0.70 -20.51 10.22
C ARG A 235 0.33 -21.03 11.61
N ASP A 236 -0.94 -20.90 11.97
CA ASP A 236 -1.53 -21.38 13.23
C ASP A 236 -0.98 -20.75 14.52
N ARG A 237 0.00 -19.84 14.40
CA ARG A 237 0.49 -19.10 15.54
C ARG A 237 -0.39 -17.88 15.83
N PRO A 238 -0.79 -17.62 17.10
CA PRO A 238 -1.62 -16.47 17.42
C PRO A 238 -0.90 -15.14 17.14
N ILE A 239 -1.67 -14.07 16.96
CA ILE A 239 -1.14 -12.70 16.93
C ILE A 239 -0.79 -12.24 18.35
N GLY A 240 -1.67 -12.52 19.31
CA GLY A 240 -1.50 -12.16 20.69
C GLY A 240 -2.76 -12.29 21.52
N PHE A 241 -2.68 -11.81 22.75
CA PHE A 241 -3.77 -11.83 23.73
C PHE A 241 -3.79 -10.54 24.55
N PRO A 242 -4.96 -10.01 24.92
CA PRO A 242 -5.08 -8.98 25.94
C PRO A 242 -4.45 -9.45 27.26
N ALA A 243 -3.72 -8.58 27.93
CA ALA A 243 -2.98 -8.92 29.13
C ALA A 243 -3.24 -7.96 30.30
N ARG A 244 -3.01 -8.46 31.53
CA ARG A 244 -2.97 -7.67 32.75
C ARG A 244 -1.56 -7.63 33.26
N TYR A 245 -1.17 -6.48 33.77
CA TYR A 245 0.10 -6.28 34.44
C TYR A 245 -0.14 -5.94 35.93
N SER A 246 0.50 -6.67 36.81
CA SER A 246 0.40 -6.51 38.26
C SER A 246 1.72 -6.07 38.92
N GLY A 247 2.76 -5.83 38.13
CA GLY A 247 4.06 -5.37 38.64
C GLY A 247 4.11 -3.85 38.85
N ASN A 248 5.25 -3.37 39.35
CA ASN A 248 5.45 -1.95 39.71
C ASN A 248 6.29 -1.17 38.69
N ASN A 249 6.90 -1.86 37.72
CA ASN A 249 7.76 -1.22 36.69
C ASN A 249 7.37 -1.72 35.29
N PRO A 250 6.41 -1.08 34.61
CA PRO A 250 5.99 -1.51 33.28
C PRO A 250 7.11 -1.44 32.25
N ASP A 251 8.07 -0.54 32.38
CA ASP A 251 9.18 -0.41 31.43
C ASP A 251 10.07 -1.65 31.38
N SER A 252 10.05 -2.48 32.44
CA SER A 252 10.82 -3.74 32.49
C SER A 252 10.24 -4.84 31.62
N ILE A 253 8.96 -4.74 31.22
CA ILE A 253 8.27 -5.77 30.44
C ILE A 253 7.94 -5.34 29.01
N ILE A 254 7.93 -4.02 28.75
CA ILE A 254 7.54 -3.50 27.43
C ILE A 254 8.69 -3.73 26.43
N ALA A 255 8.41 -4.44 25.34
CA ALA A 255 9.37 -4.66 24.29
C ALA A 255 9.84 -3.31 23.68
N LYS A 256 11.13 -3.07 23.66
CA LYS A 256 11.72 -1.92 22.94
C LYS A 256 11.73 -2.21 21.44
N ASP A 257 12.09 -3.44 21.09
CA ASP A 257 12.17 -3.96 19.73
C ASP A 257 11.36 -5.27 19.63
N LEU A 258 10.38 -5.32 18.73
CA LEU A 258 9.53 -6.50 18.53
C LEU A 258 10.26 -7.65 17.82
N THR A 259 11.44 -7.42 17.28
CA THR A 259 12.28 -8.47 16.67
C THR A 259 13.08 -9.27 17.69
N GLN A 260 13.01 -8.88 18.98
CA GLN A 260 13.72 -9.52 20.08
C GLN A 260 12.72 -10.01 21.15
N PRO A 261 11.94 -11.08 20.86
CA PRO A 261 10.97 -11.59 21.82
C PRO A 261 11.65 -12.26 23.00
N THR A 262 10.94 -12.29 24.12
CA THR A 262 11.39 -12.85 25.41
C THR A 262 10.55 -14.10 25.73
N PRO A 263 11.13 -15.16 26.35
CA PRO A 263 10.35 -16.28 26.85
C PRO A 263 9.24 -15.83 27.82
N TYR A 264 8.01 -16.32 27.59
CA TYR A 264 6.85 -15.89 28.38
C TYR A 264 7.03 -16.11 29.88
N GLY A 265 7.67 -17.21 30.28
CA GLY A 265 7.94 -17.50 31.71
C GLY A 265 8.73 -16.42 32.42
N GLU A 266 9.59 -15.66 31.72
CA GLU A 266 10.31 -14.52 32.30
C GLU A 266 9.36 -13.34 32.54
N LEU A 267 8.56 -13.00 31.53
CA LEU A 267 7.59 -11.91 31.60
C LEU A 267 6.47 -12.19 32.62
N LYS A 268 6.05 -13.45 32.74
CA LYS A 268 5.08 -13.92 33.73
C LYS A 268 5.58 -13.69 35.15
N ARG A 269 6.86 -13.99 35.45
CA ARG A 269 7.49 -13.71 36.75
C ARG A 269 7.52 -12.22 37.08
N LEU A 270 7.53 -11.36 36.05
CA LEU A 270 7.44 -9.90 36.23
C LEU A 270 6.01 -9.38 36.35
N GLY A 271 5.02 -10.26 36.31
CA GLY A 271 3.62 -9.94 36.64
C GLY A 271 2.70 -9.72 35.43
N ILE A 272 3.10 -10.13 34.18
CA ILE A 272 2.21 -10.10 33.04
C ILE A 272 1.47 -11.44 32.86
N THR A 273 0.14 -11.37 32.67
CA THR A 273 -0.71 -12.56 32.47
C THR A 273 -1.82 -12.25 31.47
N PRO A 274 -2.34 -13.25 30.73
CA PRO A 274 -3.52 -13.05 29.89
C PRO A 274 -4.73 -12.59 30.72
N VAL A 275 -5.57 -11.73 30.10
CA VAL A 275 -6.85 -11.33 30.73
C VAL A 275 -7.79 -12.53 30.87
N ASN A 276 -7.87 -13.36 29.82
CA ASN A 276 -8.65 -14.59 29.87
C ASN A 276 -7.83 -15.72 30.50
N PRO A 277 -8.21 -16.24 31.69
CA PRO A 277 -7.45 -17.27 32.39
C PRO A 277 -7.44 -18.64 31.70
N LEU A 278 -8.31 -18.85 30.72
CA LEU A 278 -8.34 -20.07 29.92
C LEU A 278 -7.25 -20.10 28.85
N VAL A 279 -6.68 -18.94 28.51
CA VAL A 279 -5.54 -18.86 27.58
C VAL A 279 -4.32 -19.47 28.28
N LYS A 280 -3.75 -20.50 27.67
CA LYS A 280 -2.51 -21.12 28.10
C LYS A 280 -1.38 -20.71 27.15
N ILE A 281 -0.34 -20.14 27.71
CA ILE A 281 0.89 -19.77 27.03
C ILE A 281 2.00 -20.61 27.64
N ASP A 282 2.78 -21.30 26.82
CA ASP A 282 3.94 -22.05 27.28
C ASP A 282 5.00 -21.07 27.81
N ASP A 283 5.66 -21.42 28.91
CA ASP A 283 6.69 -20.56 29.51
C ASP A 283 7.91 -20.37 28.58
N LEU A 284 8.10 -21.25 27.57
CA LEU A 284 9.13 -21.16 26.54
C LEU A 284 8.68 -20.40 25.29
N ASP A 285 7.39 -20.09 25.15
CA ASP A 285 6.90 -19.31 24.02
C ASP A 285 7.60 -17.94 23.96
N LEU A 286 8.14 -17.62 22.80
CA LEU A 286 8.77 -16.33 22.52
C LEU A 286 7.68 -15.29 22.24
N VAL A 287 7.56 -14.31 23.11
CA VAL A 287 6.52 -13.27 23.05
C VAL A 287 7.09 -11.89 23.34
N ASN A 288 6.35 -10.88 22.97
CA ASN A 288 6.60 -9.48 23.36
C ASN A 288 5.43 -8.97 24.20
N VAL A 289 5.66 -7.91 24.98
CA VAL A 289 4.61 -7.14 25.63
C VAL A 289 4.57 -5.75 24.99
N ILE A 290 3.40 -5.33 24.57
CA ILE A 290 3.15 -3.95 24.15
C ILE A 290 2.21 -3.26 25.11
N GLN A 291 2.39 -1.95 25.23
CA GLN A 291 1.52 -1.05 25.99
C GLN A 291 0.92 -0.03 25.03
N LEU A 292 -0.38 0.23 25.19
CA LEU A 292 -1.10 1.27 24.49
C LEU A 292 -1.83 2.16 25.49
N GLN A 293 -1.95 3.46 25.20
CA GLN A 293 -2.65 4.40 26.04
C GLN A 293 -4.14 4.44 25.67
N ASP A 294 -4.98 3.87 26.55
CA ASP A 294 -6.44 3.97 26.44
C ASP A 294 -6.97 5.16 27.26
N GLN A 295 -8.26 5.40 27.19
CA GLN A 295 -8.93 6.53 27.84
C GLN A 295 -8.76 6.53 29.37
N PHE A 296 -8.76 5.35 29.98
CA PHE A 296 -8.71 5.16 31.44
C PHE A 296 -7.38 4.62 31.96
N GLY A 297 -6.34 4.66 31.14
CA GLY A 297 -5.02 4.21 31.52
C GLY A 297 -4.36 3.31 30.48
N SER A 298 -3.31 2.63 30.89
CA SER A 298 -2.56 1.73 30.01
C SER A 298 -3.25 0.39 29.86
N ILE A 299 -3.29 -0.10 28.64
CA ILE A 299 -3.68 -1.48 28.32
C ILE A 299 -2.48 -2.23 27.76
N TYR A 300 -2.43 -3.52 28.02
CA TYR A 300 -1.31 -4.37 27.68
C TYR A 300 -1.76 -5.53 26.78
N TYR A 301 -0.87 -5.96 25.89
CA TYR A 301 -1.05 -7.17 25.09
C TYR A 301 0.23 -7.99 25.16
N ILE A 302 0.09 -9.30 25.30
CA ILE A 302 1.13 -10.27 24.98
C ILE A 302 1.01 -10.55 23.50
N THR A 303 2.09 -10.38 22.72
CA THR A 303 2.09 -10.54 21.27
C THR A 303 3.11 -11.55 20.81
N TYR A 304 2.76 -12.35 19.81
CA TYR A 304 3.62 -13.33 19.15
C TYR A 304 4.34 -12.73 17.94
N PRO A 305 5.28 -13.44 17.29
CA PRO A 305 5.97 -12.97 16.10
C PRO A 305 5.06 -12.50 14.97
N ASN A 306 3.87 -13.10 14.79
CA ASN A 306 2.89 -12.65 13.80
C ASN A 306 2.42 -11.19 13.99
N PHE A 307 2.40 -10.68 15.21
CA PHE A 307 2.14 -9.26 15.44
C PHE A 307 3.26 -8.37 14.85
N GLN A 308 4.52 -8.80 15.02
CA GLN A 308 5.68 -8.10 14.44
C GLN A 308 5.61 -8.13 12.91
N VAL A 309 5.17 -9.25 12.31
CA VAL A 309 4.97 -9.33 10.85
C VAL A 309 3.97 -8.29 10.37
N ILE A 310 2.84 -8.07 11.07
CA ILE A 310 1.90 -6.99 10.72
C ILE A 310 2.60 -5.62 10.76
N THR A 311 3.53 -5.39 11.70
CA THR A 311 4.25 -4.12 11.77
C THR A 311 5.23 -3.89 10.61
N THR A 312 5.54 -4.89 9.80
CA THR A 312 6.32 -4.70 8.57
C THR A 312 5.56 -3.90 7.51
N TYR A 313 4.24 -4.01 7.52
CA TYR A 313 3.36 -3.24 6.65
C TYR A 313 3.35 -1.74 7.00
N ASN A 314 3.25 -1.46 8.30
CA ASN A 314 3.41 -0.11 8.84
C ASN A 314 4.07 -0.21 10.22
N LYS A 315 5.20 0.46 10.43
CA LYS A 315 6.02 0.40 11.65
C LYS A 315 5.34 1.08 12.84
N SER A 316 4.15 0.60 13.22
CA SER A 316 3.34 1.13 14.32
C SER A 316 2.64 0.01 15.07
N ARG A 317 2.82 -0.03 16.40
CA ARG A 317 2.09 -0.96 17.28
C ARG A 317 0.59 -0.69 17.26
N MET A 318 0.19 0.59 17.19
CA MET A 318 -1.22 0.97 17.09
C MET A 318 -1.84 0.49 15.77
N TYR A 319 -1.10 0.60 14.66
CA TYR A 319 -1.53 0.07 13.37
C TYR A 319 -1.76 -1.45 13.44
N ALA A 320 -0.78 -2.19 13.90
CA ALA A 320 -0.89 -3.66 13.99
C ALA A 320 -2.03 -4.10 14.91
N THR A 321 -2.25 -3.38 16.02
CA THR A 321 -3.39 -3.63 16.91
C THR A 321 -4.72 -3.30 16.24
N ALA A 322 -4.81 -2.20 15.47
CA ALA A 322 -6.03 -1.85 14.74
C ALA A 322 -6.37 -2.89 13.67
N VAL A 323 -5.38 -3.34 12.90
CA VAL A 323 -5.52 -4.43 11.92
C VAL A 323 -6.05 -5.70 12.61
N TRP A 324 -5.41 -6.12 13.69
CA TRP A 324 -5.81 -7.31 14.43
C TRP A 324 -7.24 -7.22 14.94
N LEU A 325 -7.58 -6.15 15.67
CA LEU A 325 -8.89 -6.02 16.31
C LEU A 325 -10.02 -5.80 15.28
N LEU A 326 -9.80 -4.96 14.26
CA LEU A 326 -10.80 -4.76 13.20
C LEU A 326 -11.04 -6.04 12.42
N GLY A 327 -9.98 -6.73 12.04
CA GLY A 327 -10.10 -7.98 11.30
C GLY A 327 -10.79 -9.08 12.08
N THR A 328 -10.50 -9.22 13.39
CA THR A 328 -11.18 -10.15 14.29
C THR A 328 -12.68 -9.84 14.39
N GLU A 329 -13.03 -8.57 14.57
CA GLU A 329 -14.42 -8.13 14.67
C GLU A 329 -15.22 -8.41 13.39
N VAL A 330 -14.62 -8.10 12.21
CA VAL A 330 -15.27 -8.35 10.92
C VAL A 330 -15.41 -9.85 10.64
N ALA A 331 -14.38 -10.64 10.96
CA ALA A 331 -14.42 -12.08 10.71
C ALA A 331 -15.42 -12.83 11.61
N SER A 332 -15.71 -12.31 12.81
CA SER A 332 -16.64 -12.92 13.76
C SER A 332 -18.11 -12.66 13.43
N ARG A 333 -18.44 -11.69 12.62
CA ARG A 333 -19.79 -11.35 12.17
C ARG A 333 -20.13 -11.98 10.82
#